data_e8e7efa1d2b19e1298db4094fce6cd77
#
_entry.id   e8e7efa1d2b19e1298db4094fce6cd77
#
_cell.length_a   1.000
_cell.length_b   1.000
_cell.length_c   1.000
_cell.angle_alpha   90.00
_cell.angle_beta   90.00
_cell.angle_gamma   90.00
#
_symmetry.space_group_name_H-M   'P 1'
#
loop_
_entity.id
_entity.type
_entity.pdbx_description
1 polymer ?
#
loop_
_entity_poly.entity_id
_entity_poly.type
_entity_poly.pdbx_seq_one_letter_code
_entity_poly.pdbx_strand_id
1 'polypeptide(L)'
;MADAATPNLPARDFGVRAAFYAALGFEEGFRDDGWMILSRGTATLEFFPYPDLDPYQSSFGSCLRLDNLAGMMTQVEASGVPDARSGIPRYHPPSLEDSGLTIAYLIDPDGTLLRLIQND
;
A
#
# COMPACT_ATOMS: atom_id res chain seq x y z
N MET A 1 -21.72 9.09 -8.96
CA MET A 1 -20.43 8.49 -8.56
C MET A 1 -19.85 7.73 -9.74
N ALA A 2 -18.56 7.81 -9.94
CA ALA A 2 -17.90 7.02 -10.97
C ALA A 2 -17.80 5.55 -10.55
N ASP A 3 -17.87 4.65 -11.51
CA ASP A 3 -17.57 3.25 -11.26
C ASP A 3 -16.09 3.11 -10.89
N ALA A 4 -15.79 2.16 -10.04
CA ALA A 4 -14.41 1.90 -9.64
C ALA A 4 -14.22 0.41 -9.38
N ALA A 5 -13.01 -0.05 -9.63
CA ALA A 5 -12.55 -1.35 -9.16
C ALA A 5 -11.51 -1.10 -8.08
N THR A 6 -11.62 -1.78 -6.95
CA THR A 6 -10.70 -1.61 -5.84
C THR A 6 -9.99 -2.91 -5.53
N PRO A 7 -8.72 -2.86 -5.08
CA PRO A 7 -8.03 -4.06 -4.67
C PRO A 7 -8.64 -4.63 -3.40
N ASN A 8 -8.57 -5.94 -3.24
CA ASN A 8 -8.96 -6.63 -2.03
C ASN A 8 -7.73 -7.35 -1.49
N LEU A 9 -7.16 -6.82 -0.42
CA LEU A 9 -5.83 -7.18 0.08
C LEU A 9 -5.92 -7.87 1.43
N PRO A 10 -4.98 -8.76 1.75
CA PRO A 10 -5.01 -9.47 3.02
C PRO A 10 -4.47 -8.61 4.16
N ALA A 11 -5.00 -8.83 5.36
CA ALA A 11 -4.44 -8.27 6.58
C ALA A 11 -4.52 -9.31 7.69
N ARG A 12 -3.39 -9.59 8.33
CA ARG A 12 -3.37 -10.51 9.47
C ARG A 12 -4.08 -9.92 10.69
N ASP A 13 -4.07 -8.59 10.80
CA ASP A 13 -4.73 -7.83 11.86
C ASP A 13 -5.11 -6.46 11.32
N PHE A 14 -6.40 -6.13 11.32
CA PHE A 14 -6.88 -4.87 10.78
C PHE A 14 -6.35 -3.64 11.53
N GLY A 15 -6.29 -3.70 12.85
CA GLY A 15 -5.82 -2.57 13.64
C GLY A 15 -4.36 -2.23 13.35
N VAL A 16 -3.51 -3.25 13.29
CA VAL A 16 -2.09 -3.09 12.97
C VAL A 16 -1.92 -2.57 11.54
N ARG A 17 -2.72 -3.09 10.61
CA ARG A 17 -2.63 -2.67 9.21
C ARG A 17 -3.12 -1.23 9.01
N ALA A 18 -4.21 -0.86 9.69
CA ALA A 18 -4.70 0.52 9.66
C ALA A 18 -3.66 1.51 10.18
N ALA A 19 -2.95 1.16 11.27
CA ALA A 19 -1.90 2.01 11.81
C ALA A 19 -0.73 2.19 10.84
N PHE A 20 -0.34 1.12 10.16
CA PHE A 20 0.72 1.20 9.14
C PHE A 20 0.34 2.18 8.03
N TYR A 21 -0.85 2.04 7.47
CA TYR A 21 -1.30 2.89 6.38
C TYR A 21 -1.66 4.32 6.83
N ALA A 22 -2.05 4.51 8.10
CA ALA A 22 -2.30 5.85 8.63
C ALA A 22 -1.03 6.72 8.58
N ALA A 23 0.14 6.11 8.83
CA ALA A 23 1.43 6.80 8.69
C ALA A 23 1.72 7.23 7.26
N LEU A 24 1.06 6.62 6.28
CA LEU A 24 1.19 6.91 4.85
C LEU A 24 0.07 7.82 4.33
N GLY A 25 -0.73 8.39 5.22
CA GLY A 25 -1.78 9.34 4.85
C GLY A 25 -3.13 8.70 4.54
N PHE A 26 -3.31 7.41 4.82
CA PHE A 26 -4.61 6.76 4.64
C PHE A 26 -5.51 6.98 5.84
N GLU A 27 -6.80 7.14 5.58
CA GLU A 27 -7.83 7.27 6.59
C GLU A 27 -8.76 6.08 6.53
N GLU A 28 -9.26 5.65 7.70
CA GLU A 28 -10.21 4.55 7.78
C GLU A 28 -11.61 5.05 7.46
N GLY A 29 -12.22 4.47 6.41
CA GLY A 29 -13.59 4.79 6.02
C GLY A 29 -14.60 3.81 6.58
N PHE A 30 -14.21 2.55 6.78
CA PHE A 30 -15.08 1.51 7.29
C PHE A 30 -14.24 0.37 7.87
N ARG A 31 -14.76 -0.25 8.93
CA ARG A 31 -14.20 -1.49 9.47
C ARG A 31 -15.26 -2.29 10.23
N ASP A 32 -15.33 -3.59 9.91
CA ASP A 32 -15.98 -4.59 10.76
C ASP A 32 -15.05 -5.80 10.88
N ASP A 33 -15.53 -6.92 11.35
CA ASP A 33 -14.68 -8.10 11.56
C ASP A 33 -14.22 -8.76 10.25
N GLY A 34 -14.89 -8.49 9.14
CA GLY A 34 -14.61 -9.15 7.87
C GLY A 34 -14.18 -8.21 6.74
N TRP A 35 -14.16 -6.90 6.97
CA TRP A 35 -13.90 -5.94 5.89
C TRP A 35 -13.40 -4.62 6.44
N MET A 36 -12.37 -4.07 5.80
CA MET A 36 -11.84 -2.75 6.15
C MET A 36 -11.57 -1.97 4.88
N ILE A 37 -11.90 -0.67 4.90
CA ILE A 37 -11.67 0.23 3.77
C ILE A 37 -10.81 1.39 4.23
N LEU A 38 -9.67 1.59 3.57
CA LEU A 38 -8.77 2.72 3.82
C LEU A 38 -8.67 3.57 2.55
N SER A 39 -8.60 4.88 2.71
CA SER A 39 -8.51 5.80 1.56
C SER A 39 -7.47 6.87 1.78
N ARG A 40 -6.77 7.23 0.72
CA ARG A 40 -5.85 8.36 0.66
C ARG A 40 -6.23 9.19 -0.57
N GLY A 41 -6.85 10.35 -0.35
CA GLY A 41 -7.48 11.09 -1.44
C GLY A 41 -8.57 10.24 -2.09
N THR A 42 -8.51 10.06 -3.38
CA THR A 42 -9.45 9.20 -4.12
C THR A 42 -8.99 7.76 -4.26
N ALA A 43 -7.76 7.44 -3.80
CA ALA A 43 -7.24 6.08 -3.83
C ALA A 43 -7.82 5.28 -2.67
N THR A 44 -8.34 4.09 -2.97
CA THR A 44 -9.00 3.23 -1.99
C THR A 44 -8.39 1.85 -2.01
N LEU A 45 -8.08 1.33 -0.82
CA LEU A 45 -7.64 -0.04 -0.60
C LEU A 45 -8.67 -0.72 0.29
N GLU A 46 -9.06 -1.94 -0.06
CA GLU A 46 -9.97 -2.74 0.74
C GLU A 46 -9.24 -3.98 1.25
N PHE A 47 -9.60 -4.41 2.44
CA PHE A 47 -8.88 -5.49 3.12
C PHE A 47 -9.84 -6.56 3.62
N PHE A 48 -9.37 -7.81 3.58
CA PHE A 48 -10.06 -8.95 4.19
C PHE A 48 -9.15 -9.59 5.25
N PRO A 49 -9.71 -10.25 6.27
CA PRO A 49 -8.89 -10.87 7.31
C PRO A 49 -8.23 -12.13 6.79
N TYR A 50 -6.94 -12.27 7.08
CA TYR A 50 -6.14 -13.45 6.71
C TYR A 50 -5.10 -13.68 7.82
N PRO A 51 -5.52 -14.11 9.03
CA PRO A 51 -4.63 -14.14 10.19
C PRO A 51 -3.45 -15.11 10.05
N ASP A 52 -3.59 -16.16 9.24
CA ASP A 52 -2.56 -17.19 9.08
C ASP A 52 -1.65 -16.95 7.88
N LEU A 53 -1.76 -15.81 7.22
CA LEU A 53 -0.93 -15.49 6.06
C LEU A 53 0.55 -15.47 6.44
N ASP A 54 1.37 -16.17 5.65
CA ASP A 54 2.82 -16.01 5.70
C ASP A 54 3.20 -14.87 4.76
N PRO A 55 3.68 -13.71 5.29
CA PRO A 55 3.99 -12.56 4.45
C PRO A 55 5.05 -12.84 3.38
N TYR A 56 5.96 -13.77 3.64
CA TYR A 56 7.01 -14.12 2.68
C TYR A 56 6.50 -15.01 1.54
N GLN A 57 5.29 -15.53 1.66
CA GLN A 57 4.62 -16.32 0.61
C GLN A 57 3.49 -15.57 -0.06
N SER A 58 3.28 -14.30 0.30
CA SER A 58 2.19 -13.49 -0.26
C SER A 58 2.47 -13.15 -1.72
N SER A 59 1.44 -13.29 -2.55
CA SER A 59 1.45 -12.87 -3.95
C SER A 59 0.43 -11.77 -4.22
N PHE A 60 -0.13 -11.16 -3.17
CA PHE A 60 -1.08 -10.07 -3.31
C PHE A 60 -0.38 -8.78 -3.67
N GLY A 61 -1.06 -7.95 -4.45
CA GLY A 61 -0.50 -6.66 -4.83
C GLY A 61 -1.53 -5.75 -5.49
N SER A 62 -1.15 -4.50 -5.66
CA SER A 62 -1.96 -3.50 -6.33
C SER A 62 -1.07 -2.40 -6.90
N CYS A 63 -1.59 -1.70 -7.90
CA CYS A 63 -1.00 -0.46 -8.39
C CYS A 63 -1.71 0.71 -7.72
N LEU A 64 -0.94 1.67 -7.23
CA LEU A 64 -1.44 2.90 -6.65
C LEU A 64 -0.96 4.05 -7.53
N ARG A 65 -1.87 4.66 -8.28
CA ARG A 65 -1.53 5.73 -9.21
C ARG A 65 -1.76 7.07 -8.53
N LEU A 66 -0.70 7.87 -8.47
CA LEU A 66 -0.63 9.07 -7.63
C LEU A 66 -0.31 10.30 -8.47
N ASP A 67 -1.02 11.39 -8.22
CA ASP A 67 -0.70 12.69 -8.80
C ASP A 67 0.55 13.30 -8.17
N ASN A 68 0.86 12.94 -6.93
CA ASN A 68 2.03 13.44 -6.20
C ASN A 68 2.77 12.29 -5.53
N LEU A 69 3.54 11.55 -6.30
CA LEU A 69 4.37 10.46 -5.78
C LEU A 69 5.40 10.97 -4.77
N ALA A 70 6.00 12.14 -5.02
CA ALA A 70 6.99 12.71 -4.11
C ALA A 70 6.41 12.94 -2.70
N GLY A 71 5.16 13.42 -2.61
CA GLY A 71 4.48 13.58 -1.33
C GLY A 71 4.25 12.26 -0.61
N MET A 72 3.88 11.23 -1.35
CA MET A 72 3.73 9.88 -0.79
C MET A 72 5.07 9.36 -0.26
N MET A 73 6.14 9.56 -1.03
CA MET A 73 7.48 9.09 -0.62
C MET A 73 7.99 9.80 0.63
N THR A 74 7.66 11.07 0.82
CA THR A 74 7.98 11.78 2.05
C THR A 74 7.35 11.08 3.26
N GLN A 75 6.10 10.64 3.13
CA GLN A 75 5.42 9.89 4.21
C GLN A 75 6.01 8.49 4.39
N VAL A 76 6.35 7.79 3.31
CA VAL A 76 7.00 6.47 3.39
C VAL A 76 8.32 6.58 4.16
N GLU A 77 9.16 7.55 3.79
CA GLU A 77 10.46 7.76 4.46
C GLU A 77 10.28 8.10 5.94
N ALA A 78 9.31 8.97 6.26
CA ALA A 78 9.04 9.37 7.64
C ALA A 78 8.45 8.24 8.49
N SER A 79 7.83 7.24 7.87
CA SER A 79 7.17 6.14 8.57
C SER A 79 8.15 5.16 9.23
N GLY A 80 9.43 5.20 8.84
CA GLY A 80 10.43 4.26 9.34
C GLY A 80 10.55 2.98 8.53
N VAL A 81 9.78 2.81 7.46
CA VAL A 81 9.95 1.66 6.54
C VAL A 81 11.34 1.77 5.90
N PRO A 82 12.16 0.70 5.94
CA PRO A 82 13.52 0.80 5.40
C PRO A 82 13.56 0.78 3.87
N ASP A 83 14.48 1.58 3.32
CA ASP A 83 14.92 1.47 1.94
C ASP A 83 15.85 0.24 1.88
N ALA A 84 15.33 -0.88 1.40
CA ALA A 84 16.04 -2.15 1.46
C ALA A 84 15.65 -3.05 0.30
N ARG A 85 16.47 -4.04 0.02
CA ARG A 85 16.25 -5.01 -1.05
C ARG A 85 15.80 -6.37 -0.53
N SER A 86 15.68 -6.52 0.80
CA SER A 86 15.18 -7.72 1.45
C SER A 86 14.47 -7.33 2.76
N GLY A 87 13.66 -8.24 3.27
CA GLY A 87 12.90 -8.03 4.50
C GLY A 87 11.52 -7.41 4.25
N ILE A 88 10.69 -7.44 5.26
CA ILE A 88 9.31 -6.94 5.23
C ILE A 88 9.05 -6.16 6.52
N PRO A 89 8.52 -4.92 6.48
CA PRO A 89 8.26 -4.12 5.28
C PRO A 89 9.53 -3.52 4.70
N ARG A 90 9.44 -3.04 3.46
CA ARG A 90 10.53 -2.30 2.81
C ARG A 90 9.99 -1.45 1.68
N TYR A 91 10.80 -0.51 1.18
CA TYR A 91 10.48 0.21 -0.04
C TYR A 91 11.69 0.32 -0.94
N HIS A 92 11.41 0.58 -2.23
CA HIS A 92 12.42 0.95 -3.22
C HIS A 92 12.09 2.36 -3.71
N PRO A 93 13.10 3.27 -3.77
CA PRO A 93 12.87 4.64 -4.22
C PRO A 93 12.34 4.73 -5.66
N PRO A 94 11.68 5.85 -6.01
CA PRO A 94 11.19 6.04 -7.38
C PRO A 94 12.32 5.99 -8.39
N SER A 95 12.06 5.32 -9.52
CA SER A 95 12.96 5.33 -10.67
C SER A 95 12.15 5.33 -11.96
N LEU A 96 12.74 5.90 -13.03
CA LEU A 96 12.13 5.85 -14.35
C LEU A 96 12.35 4.46 -14.93
N GLU A 97 11.25 3.80 -15.25
CA GLU A 97 11.26 2.43 -15.79
C GLU A 97 11.24 2.44 -17.33
N ASP A 98 11.53 1.30 -17.94
CA ASP A 98 11.50 1.13 -19.39
C ASP A 98 10.12 1.44 -20.01
N SER A 99 9.06 1.30 -19.22
CA SER A 99 7.70 1.66 -19.62
C SER A 99 7.51 3.17 -19.82
N GLY A 100 8.45 4.00 -19.37
CA GLY A 100 8.31 5.45 -19.35
C GLY A 100 7.63 5.99 -18.09
N LEU A 101 7.23 5.10 -17.18
CA LEU A 101 6.61 5.49 -15.91
C LEU A 101 7.63 5.58 -14.78
N THR A 102 7.44 6.53 -13.88
CA THR A 102 8.22 6.62 -12.64
C THR A 102 7.49 5.83 -11.56
N ILE A 103 8.15 4.81 -11.02
CA ILE A 103 7.56 3.85 -10.10
C ILE A 103 8.44 3.66 -8.88
N ALA A 104 7.84 3.73 -7.71
CA ALA A 104 8.40 3.24 -6.46
C ALA A 104 7.69 1.96 -6.05
N TYR A 105 8.28 1.19 -5.16
CA TYR A 105 7.71 -0.06 -4.68
C TYR A 105 7.64 -0.02 -3.15
N LEU A 106 6.54 -0.49 -2.61
CA LEU A 106 6.34 -0.64 -1.17
C LEU A 106 5.82 -2.04 -0.89
N ILE A 107 6.47 -2.74 0.03
CA ILE A 107 5.98 -4.03 0.50
C ILE A 107 5.54 -3.81 1.94
N ASP A 108 4.24 -4.02 2.20
CA ASP A 108 3.70 -3.82 3.54
C ASP A 108 4.03 -5.01 4.45
N PRO A 109 3.77 -4.91 5.76
CA PRO A 109 4.12 -6.01 6.68
C PRO A 109 3.40 -7.33 6.45
N ASP A 110 2.34 -7.37 5.65
CA ASP A 110 1.69 -8.62 5.24
C ASP A 110 2.22 -9.16 3.92
N GLY A 111 3.26 -8.54 3.37
CA GLY A 111 3.87 -8.98 2.12
C GLY A 111 3.17 -8.50 0.87
N THR A 112 2.20 -7.60 1.01
CA THR A 112 1.50 -7.02 -0.14
C THR A 112 2.40 -6.04 -0.87
N LEU A 113 2.52 -6.20 -2.18
CA LEU A 113 3.31 -5.32 -3.03
C LEU A 113 2.44 -4.20 -3.59
N LEU A 114 2.80 -2.96 -3.28
CA LEU A 114 2.21 -1.79 -3.90
C LEU A 114 3.20 -1.18 -4.88
N ARG A 115 2.80 -1.04 -6.13
CA ARG A 115 3.51 -0.23 -7.11
C ARG A 115 2.98 1.19 -7.00
N LEU A 116 3.86 2.11 -6.62
CA LEU A 116 3.51 3.52 -6.43
C LEU A 116 3.92 4.26 -7.71
N ILE A 117 2.93 4.63 -8.52
CA ILE A 117 3.16 5.10 -9.89
C ILE A 117 2.77 6.57 -9.99
N GLN A 118 3.70 7.39 -10.50
CA GLN A 118 3.41 8.80 -10.76
C GLN A 118 2.51 8.92 -11.99
N ASN A 119 1.38 9.59 -11.84
CA ASN A 119 0.52 9.97 -12.97
C ASN A 119 1.20 11.04 -13.82
N ASP A 120 0.90 11.03 -15.09
CA ASP A 120 1.36 12.07 -16.04
C ASP A 120 0.68 13.40 -15.81
#